data_fcbc53e827b89d59f9f17991a6af6444
#
_entry.id   fcbc53e827b89d59f9f17991a6af6444
#
_cell.length_a   1.000
_cell.length_b   1.000
_cell.length_c   1.000
_cell.angle_alpha   90.00
_cell.angle_beta   90.00
_cell.angle_gamma   90.00
#
_symmetry.space_group_name_H-M   'P 1'
#
loop_
_entity.id
_entity.type
_entity.pdbx_description
1 polymer ?
#
loop_
_entity_poly.entity_id
_entity_poly.type
_entity_poly.pdbx_seq_one_letter_code
_entity_poly.pdbx_strand_id
1 'polypeptide(L)'
;MLLVLETLPPAGRVAFVLHDLFDLSFEEITPIVGRSAVAARQLASRARRRVQGATTVSDADRTRQREVVDAFLAASRSGDFHALLTLLDPDVVLRADRAAVQASASRQAEGAPMLAAEVRGAAVVADTFAGRARAAQLALVNGAAGAVWAPGGQPRVAFTFTIARGKVAAIDILADPERLRQLDVVILDD
;
A
#
# COMPACT_ATOMS: atom_id res chain seq x y z
N MET A 1 -0.96 -13.53 -20.24
CA MET A 1 -1.77 -12.35 -19.88
C MET A 1 -3.25 -12.49 -20.26
N LEU A 2 -3.61 -12.96 -21.45
CA LEU A 2 -5.01 -13.14 -21.88
C LEU A 2 -5.84 -14.11 -20.98
N LEU A 3 -5.27 -15.23 -20.57
CA LEU A 3 -5.94 -16.26 -19.75
C LEU A 3 -6.39 -15.74 -18.38
N VAL A 4 -5.68 -14.80 -17.77
CA VAL A 4 -6.02 -14.25 -16.45
C VAL A 4 -7.18 -13.26 -16.54
N LEU A 5 -7.31 -12.53 -17.66
CA LEU A 5 -8.41 -11.60 -17.89
C LEU A 5 -9.77 -12.32 -18.01
N GLU A 6 -9.77 -13.57 -18.50
CA GLU A 6 -11.01 -14.37 -18.60
C GLU A 6 -11.57 -14.79 -17.25
N THR A 7 -10.76 -14.84 -16.22
CA THR A 7 -11.21 -15.16 -14.85
C THR A 7 -11.86 -13.98 -14.12
N LEU A 8 -11.80 -12.78 -14.70
CA LEU A 8 -12.38 -11.57 -14.11
C LEU A 8 -13.87 -11.46 -14.40
N PRO A 9 -14.68 -10.98 -13.44
CA PRO A 9 -16.05 -10.57 -13.74
C PRO A 9 -16.09 -9.53 -14.87
N PRO A 10 -17.07 -9.57 -15.79
CA PRO A 10 -17.08 -8.69 -16.97
C PRO A 10 -16.87 -7.19 -16.67
N ALA A 11 -17.62 -6.66 -15.69
CA ALA A 11 -17.48 -5.25 -15.29
C ALA A 11 -16.09 -4.90 -14.72
N GLY A 12 -15.47 -5.82 -13.98
CA GLY A 12 -14.12 -5.63 -13.45
C GLY A 12 -13.05 -5.68 -14.53
N ARG A 13 -13.23 -6.57 -15.53
CA ARG A 13 -12.35 -6.66 -16.70
C ARG A 13 -12.38 -5.36 -17.50
N VAL A 14 -13.58 -4.86 -17.79
CA VAL A 14 -13.77 -3.61 -18.56
C VAL A 14 -13.17 -2.44 -17.81
N ALA A 15 -13.47 -2.28 -16.51
CA ALA A 15 -12.93 -1.19 -15.70
C ALA A 15 -11.38 -1.21 -15.62
N PHE A 16 -10.79 -2.40 -15.45
CA PHE A 16 -9.34 -2.58 -15.42
C PHE A 16 -8.69 -2.26 -16.77
N VAL A 17 -9.22 -2.82 -17.87
CA VAL A 17 -8.65 -2.62 -19.20
C VAL A 17 -8.72 -1.14 -19.62
N LEU A 18 -9.89 -0.50 -19.44
CA LEU A 18 -10.07 0.89 -19.82
C LEU A 18 -9.20 1.85 -19.01
N HIS A 19 -9.04 1.60 -17.73
CA HIS A 19 -8.22 2.46 -16.87
C HIS A 19 -6.73 2.18 -17.00
N ASP A 20 -6.30 0.91 -16.90
CA ASP A 20 -4.88 0.54 -16.78
C ASP A 20 -4.15 0.43 -18.15
N LEU A 21 -4.89 0.16 -19.23
CA LEU A 21 -4.30 0.02 -20.57
C LEU A 21 -4.63 1.18 -21.50
N PHE A 22 -5.76 1.85 -21.31
CA PHE A 22 -6.22 2.97 -22.14
C PHE A 22 -6.24 4.32 -21.42
N ASP A 23 -5.84 4.35 -20.14
CA ASP A 23 -5.71 5.56 -19.31
C ASP A 23 -6.99 6.41 -19.19
N LEU A 24 -8.17 5.79 -19.32
CA LEU A 24 -9.44 6.47 -19.13
C LEU A 24 -9.68 6.76 -17.65
N SER A 25 -10.22 7.93 -17.33
CA SER A 25 -10.65 8.27 -15.97
C SER A 25 -11.83 7.41 -15.53
N PHE A 26 -12.03 7.24 -14.22
CA PHE A 26 -13.18 6.47 -13.71
C PHE A 26 -14.51 7.14 -14.02
N GLU A 27 -14.54 8.45 -14.20
CA GLU A 27 -15.70 9.23 -14.63
C GLU A 27 -16.11 8.85 -16.06
N GLU A 28 -15.16 8.67 -16.97
CA GLU A 28 -15.40 8.22 -18.35
C GLU A 28 -15.79 6.74 -18.44
N ILE A 29 -15.31 5.92 -17.51
CA ILE A 29 -15.62 4.50 -17.42
C ILE A 29 -17.04 4.26 -16.85
N THR A 30 -17.53 5.15 -16.00
CA THR A 30 -18.86 5.08 -15.36
C THR A 30 -20.00 4.75 -16.32
N PRO A 31 -20.20 5.46 -17.44
CA PRO A 31 -21.29 5.16 -18.37
C PRO A 31 -21.12 3.82 -19.09
N ILE A 32 -19.89 3.36 -19.28
CA ILE A 32 -19.57 2.10 -19.98
C ILE A 32 -19.86 0.89 -19.07
N VAL A 33 -19.50 0.99 -17.79
CA VAL A 33 -19.65 -0.10 -16.82
C VAL A 33 -21.03 -0.10 -16.14
N GLY A 34 -21.78 1.00 -16.25
CA GLY A 34 -23.09 1.17 -15.61
C GLY A 34 -22.99 1.17 -14.06
N ARG A 35 -21.90 1.70 -13.51
CA ARG A 35 -21.61 1.76 -12.07
C ARG A 35 -21.11 3.16 -11.72
N SER A 36 -21.15 3.54 -10.43
CA SER A 36 -20.55 4.81 -9.99
C SER A 36 -19.02 4.79 -10.17
N ALA A 37 -18.38 5.96 -10.24
CA ALA A 37 -16.92 6.07 -10.35
C ALA A 37 -16.20 5.37 -9.19
N VAL A 38 -16.76 5.44 -7.98
CA VAL A 38 -16.25 4.70 -6.80
C VAL A 38 -16.32 3.18 -7.02
N ALA A 39 -17.46 2.68 -7.52
CA ALA A 39 -17.62 1.25 -7.80
C ALA A 39 -16.73 0.80 -8.98
N ALA A 40 -16.56 1.61 -10.02
CA ALA A 40 -15.65 1.34 -11.13
C ALA A 40 -14.19 1.25 -10.65
N ARG A 41 -13.75 2.16 -9.77
CA ARG A 41 -12.43 2.14 -9.12
C ARG A 41 -12.21 0.86 -8.32
N GLN A 42 -13.18 0.45 -7.51
CA GLN A 42 -13.11 -0.80 -6.75
C GLN A 42 -13.04 -2.03 -7.64
N LEU A 43 -13.78 -2.04 -8.74
CA LEU A 43 -13.75 -3.13 -9.72
C LEU A 43 -12.38 -3.23 -10.41
N ALA A 44 -11.82 -2.12 -10.86
CA ALA A 44 -10.48 -2.06 -11.47
C ALA A 44 -9.40 -2.50 -10.47
N SER A 45 -9.45 -2.04 -9.23
CA SER A 45 -8.53 -2.43 -8.16
C SER A 45 -8.55 -3.94 -7.87
N ARG A 46 -9.75 -4.55 -7.78
CA ARG A 46 -9.89 -6.01 -7.60
C ARG A 46 -9.37 -6.79 -8.81
N ALA A 47 -9.63 -6.28 -10.02
CA ALA A 47 -9.17 -6.88 -11.26
C ALA A 47 -7.64 -6.85 -11.36
N ARG A 48 -7.03 -5.71 -11.06
CA ARG A 48 -5.56 -5.53 -11.03
C ARG A 48 -4.90 -6.54 -10.09
N ARG A 49 -5.44 -6.72 -8.88
CA ARG A 49 -4.93 -7.72 -7.92
C ARG A 49 -4.99 -9.14 -8.48
N ARG A 50 -6.07 -9.51 -9.17
CA ARG A 50 -6.21 -10.83 -9.80
C ARG A 50 -5.23 -11.05 -10.95
N VAL A 51 -5.04 -10.02 -11.78
CA VAL A 51 -4.08 -10.06 -12.91
C VAL A 51 -2.64 -10.15 -12.43
N GLN A 52 -2.30 -9.50 -11.32
CA GLN A 52 -0.97 -9.52 -10.73
C GLN A 52 -0.64 -10.84 -9.99
N GLY A 53 -1.53 -11.84 -10.10
CA GLY A 53 -1.30 -13.16 -9.49
C GLY A 53 -1.50 -13.18 -7.97
N ALA A 54 -2.17 -12.16 -7.43
CA ALA A 54 -2.66 -12.23 -6.07
C ALA A 54 -3.72 -13.33 -6.01
N THR A 55 -3.31 -14.53 -5.62
CA THR A 55 -4.19 -15.60 -5.13
C THR A 55 -5.27 -14.94 -4.25
N THR A 56 -6.49 -15.43 -4.31
CA THR A 56 -7.55 -15.04 -3.38
C THR A 56 -7.02 -15.26 -1.97
N VAL A 57 -6.47 -14.18 -1.38
CA VAL A 57 -5.95 -14.21 -0.02
C VAL A 57 -7.14 -14.56 0.85
N SER A 58 -7.05 -15.67 1.58
CA SER A 58 -8.11 -16.10 2.48
C SER A 58 -8.37 -15.02 3.54
N ASP A 59 -9.56 -15.01 4.14
CA ASP A 59 -9.84 -14.04 5.21
C ASP A 59 -8.87 -14.21 6.39
N ALA A 60 -8.45 -15.45 6.68
CA ALA A 60 -7.42 -15.74 7.67
C ALA A 60 -6.05 -15.15 7.29
N ASP A 61 -5.68 -15.18 6.01
CA ASP A 61 -4.43 -14.58 5.55
C ASP A 61 -4.50 -13.04 5.59
N ARG A 62 -5.66 -12.45 5.28
CA ARG A 62 -5.86 -10.99 5.42
C ARG A 62 -5.75 -10.54 6.86
N THR A 63 -6.35 -11.29 7.79
CA THR A 63 -6.23 -11.01 9.23
C THR A 63 -4.77 -11.07 9.66
N ARG A 64 -4.06 -12.12 9.28
CA ARG A 64 -2.63 -12.28 9.60
C ARG A 64 -1.76 -11.17 8.99
N GLN A 65 -2.04 -10.76 7.74
CA GLN A 65 -1.33 -9.63 7.12
C GLN A 65 -1.58 -8.32 7.89
N ARG A 66 -2.82 -8.10 8.32
CA ARG A 66 -3.18 -6.94 9.14
C ARG A 66 -2.43 -6.95 10.48
N GLU A 67 -2.39 -8.09 11.16
CA GLU A 67 -1.65 -8.26 12.42
C GLU A 67 -0.15 -7.94 12.26
N VAL A 68 0.48 -8.37 11.16
CA VAL A 68 1.89 -8.08 10.87
C VAL A 68 2.11 -6.58 10.64
N VAL A 69 1.23 -5.92 9.88
CA VAL A 69 1.34 -4.48 9.62
C VAL A 69 1.11 -3.68 10.90
N ASP A 70 0.12 -4.06 11.70
CA ASP A 70 -0.17 -3.40 12.97
C ASP A 70 1.01 -3.55 13.96
N ALA A 71 1.55 -4.76 14.11
CA ALA A 71 2.75 -5.00 14.92
C ALA A 71 3.96 -4.18 14.43
N PHE A 72 4.13 -4.05 13.10
CA PHE A 72 5.19 -3.21 12.53
C PHE A 72 5.00 -1.73 12.90
N LEU A 73 3.78 -1.21 12.81
CA LEU A 73 3.48 0.18 13.17
C LEU A 73 3.68 0.42 14.68
N ALA A 74 3.27 -0.52 15.52
CA ALA A 74 3.48 -0.45 16.97
C ALA A 74 4.98 -0.41 17.32
N ALA A 75 5.78 -1.32 16.76
CA ALA A 75 7.22 -1.38 16.94
C ALA A 75 7.92 -0.11 16.41
N SER A 76 7.47 0.41 15.27
CA SER A 76 7.97 1.67 14.70
C SER A 76 7.71 2.86 15.63
N ARG A 77 6.49 2.99 16.15
CA ARG A 77 6.11 4.09 17.05
C ARG A 77 6.86 4.04 18.38
N SER A 78 7.04 2.86 18.94
CA SER A 78 7.78 2.66 20.20
C SER A 78 9.31 2.78 20.06
N GLY A 79 9.81 2.69 18.83
CA GLY A 79 11.24 2.66 18.55
C GLY A 79 11.89 1.30 18.87
N ASP A 80 11.09 0.24 18.92
CA ASP A 80 11.57 -1.11 19.20
C ASP A 80 12.25 -1.72 17.97
N PHE A 81 13.54 -1.45 17.83
CA PHE A 81 14.38 -1.95 16.75
C PHE A 81 14.39 -3.48 16.68
N HIS A 82 14.39 -4.18 17.82
CA HIS A 82 14.41 -5.64 17.85
C HIS A 82 13.09 -6.24 17.38
N ALA A 83 11.96 -5.68 17.81
CA ALA A 83 10.67 -6.08 17.30
C ALA A 83 10.57 -5.87 15.78
N LEU A 84 11.03 -4.74 15.26
CA LEU A 84 11.10 -4.51 13.81
C LEU A 84 11.92 -5.59 13.10
N LEU A 85 13.11 -5.93 13.60
CA LEU A 85 13.93 -7.00 13.02
C LEU A 85 13.23 -8.34 12.97
N THR A 86 12.40 -8.68 13.98
CA THR A 86 11.66 -9.95 13.99
C THR A 86 10.55 -10.00 12.94
N LEU A 87 9.98 -8.86 12.60
CA LEU A 87 8.89 -8.72 11.62
C LEU A 87 9.39 -8.63 10.18
N LEU A 88 10.63 -8.18 9.96
CA LEU A 88 11.21 -8.00 8.64
C LEU A 88 11.85 -9.31 8.11
N ASP A 89 11.72 -9.54 6.80
CA ASP A 89 12.53 -10.54 6.11
C ASP A 89 13.99 -10.06 6.06
N PRO A 90 15.00 -10.93 6.21
CA PRO A 90 16.41 -10.52 6.11
C PRO A 90 16.75 -9.75 4.82
N ASP A 91 16.09 -10.11 3.71
CA ASP A 91 16.28 -9.51 2.39
C ASP A 91 15.20 -8.46 2.06
N VAL A 92 14.52 -7.90 3.07
CA VAL A 92 13.46 -6.92 2.87
C VAL A 92 13.94 -5.74 2.02
N VAL A 93 13.07 -5.26 1.14
CA VAL A 93 13.32 -4.11 0.29
C VAL A 93 12.33 -3.00 0.64
N LEU A 94 12.86 -1.83 0.98
CA LEU A 94 12.11 -0.59 1.12
C LEU A 94 12.29 0.23 -0.16
N ARG A 95 11.18 0.64 -0.78
CA ARG A 95 11.19 1.56 -1.94
C ARG A 95 10.36 2.78 -1.63
N ALA A 96 10.82 3.94 -2.05
CA ALA A 96 10.09 5.18 -1.91
C ALA A 96 10.08 5.91 -3.26
N ASP A 97 8.92 6.43 -3.65
CA ASP A 97 8.87 7.28 -4.83
C ASP A 97 9.58 8.62 -4.56
N ARG A 98 9.86 9.35 -5.64
CA ARG A 98 10.59 10.63 -5.56
C ARG A 98 9.90 11.63 -4.65
N ALA A 99 8.57 11.68 -4.68
CA ALA A 99 7.80 12.60 -3.86
C ALA A 99 7.89 12.22 -2.37
N ALA A 100 7.88 10.91 -2.03
CA ALA A 100 8.08 10.44 -0.67
C ALA A 100 9.47 10.78 -0.13
N VAL A 101 10.52 10.60 -0.92
CA VAL A 101 11.89 10.98 -0.54
C VAL A 101 11.98 12.48 -0.25
N GLN A 102 11.42 13.31 -1.12
CA GLN A 102 11.42 14.77 -0.94
C GLN A 102 10.60 15.21 0.27
N ALA A 103 9.38 14.65 0.44
CA ALA A 103 8.51 14.96 1.57
C ALA A 103 9.13 14.53 2.92
N SER A 104 9.81 13.39 2.94
CA SER A 104 10.53 12.89 4.10
C SER A 104 11.67 13.83 4.51
N ALA A 105 12.50 14.25 3.57
CA ALA A 105 13.63 15.14 3.82
C ALA A 105 13.20 16.47 4.48
N SER A 106 12.06 17.03 4.07
CA SER A 106 11.52 18.29 4.62
C SER A 106 10.91 18.17 6.02
N ARG A 107 10.63 16.93 6.50
CA ARG A 107 9.92 16.66 7.77
C ARG A 107 10.69 15.80 8.76
N GLN A 108 12.00 15.68 8.60
CA GLN A 108 12.83 14.90 9.54
C GLN A 108 12.73 15.44 10.97
N ALA A 109 12.66 16.76 11.14
CA ALA A 109 12.46 17.39 12.45
C ALA A 109 11.12 17.02 13.10
N GLU A 110 10.11 16.62 12.32
CA GLU A 110 8.79 16.19 12.77
C GLU A 110 8.72 14.66 12.99
N GLY A 111 9.85 13.94 12.89
CA GLY A 111 9.93 12.50 13.09
C GLY A 111 9.61 11.67 11.83
N ALA A 112 9.67 12.27 10.63
CA ALA A 112 9.60 11.48 9.40
C ALA A 112 10.85 10.59 9.26
N PRO A 113 10.69 9.36 8.71
CA PRO A 113 11.84 8.49 8.43
C PRO A 113 12.74 9.11 7.35
N MET A 114 14.05 8.93 7.45
CA MET A 114 14.97 9.33 6.39
C MET A 114 14.88 8.29 5.25
N LEU A 115 14.30 8.68 4.11
CA LEU A 115 14.05 7.80 2.99
C LEU A 115 15.09 7.98 1.87
N ALA A 116 15.53 6.86 1.31
CA ALA A 116 16.17 6.78 0.01
C ALA A 116 15.23 6.12 -1.00
N ALA A 117 15.52 6.23 -2.30
CA ALA A 117 14.68 5.63 -3.35
C ALA A 117 14.54 4.11 -3.18
N GLU A 118 15.63 3.45 -2.76
CA GLU A 118 15.62 2.03 -2.41
C GLU A 118 16.61 1.77 -1.26
N VAL A 119 16.19 0.93 -0.32
CA VAL A 119 17.01 0.44 0.81
C VAL A 119 16.77 -1.06 0.94
N ARG A 120 17.81 -1.83 1.26
CA ARG A 120 17.75 -3.28 1.42
C ARG A 120 18.30 -3.74 2.76
N GLY A 121 17.71 -4.83 3.26
CA GLY A 121 18.14 -5.51 4.48
C GLY A 121 17.43 -5.05 5.74
N ALA A 122 17.10 -6.02 6.58
CA ALA A 122 16.26 -5.83 7.76
C ALA A 122 16.80 -4.78 8.73
N ALA A 123 18.12 -4.77 8.98
CA ALA A 123 18.72 -3.83 9.93
C ALA A 123 18.58 -2.36 9.48
N VAL A 124 18.83 -2.08 8.20
CA VAL A 124 18.76 -0.71 7.65
C VAL A 124 17.29 -0.25 7.57
N VAL A 125 16.38 -1.14 7.19
CA VAL A 125 14.95 -0.82 7.17
C VAL A 125 14.41 -0.61 8.58
N ALA A 126 14.81 -1.44 9.55
CA ALA A 126 14.43 -1.26 10.96
C ALA A 126 14.92 0.08 11.51
N ASP A 127 16.17 0.47 11.24
CA ASP A 127 16.71 1.76 11.65
C ASP A 127 15.97 2.94 11.01
N THR A 128 15.54 2.78 9.76
CA THR A 128 14.74 3.79 9.05
C THR A 128 13.42 4.08 9.78
N PHE A 129 12.79 3.08 10.38
CA PHE A 129 11.47 3.21 11.00
C PHE A 129 11.48 3.32 12.52
N ALA A 130 12.53 2.91 13.21
CA ALA A 130 12.59 2.92 14.68
C ALA A 130 12.37 4.33 15.26
N GLY A 131 11.30 4.54 16.02
CA GLY A 131 10.89 5.82 16.60
C GLY A 131 10.35 6.83 15.59
N ARG A 132 10.05 6.39 14.35
CA ARG A 132 9.63 7.23 13.24
C ARG A 132 8.20 6.85 12.78
N ALA A 133 7.70 7.58 11.78
CA ALA A 133 6.37 7.34 11.20
C ALA A 133 5.22 7.27 12.24
N ARG A 134 5.35 7.98 13.36
CA ARG A 134 4.44 7.90 14.51
C ARG A 134 2.99 8.23 14.18
N ALA A 135 2.76 9.09 13.20
CA ALA A 135 1.44 9.50 12.75
C ALA A 135 0.87 8.65 11.61
N ALA A 136 1.55 7.57 11.22
CA ALA A 136 1.00 6.61 10.27
C ALA A 136 -0.10 5.77 10.94
N GLN A 137 -1.21 5.61 10.23
CA GLN A 137 -2.40 4.88 10.69
C GLN A 137 -2.54 3.60 9.87
N LEU A 138 -3.02 2.53 10.50
CA LEU A 138 -3.37 1.30 9.82
C LEU A 138 -4.49 1.57 8.81
N ALA A 139 -4.37 1.04 7.61
CA ALA A 139 -5.35 1.25 6.54
C ALA A 139 -5.42 0.04 5.61
N LEU A 140 -6.51 -0.07 4.88
CA LEU A 140 -6.56 -0.88 3.67
C LEU A 140 -6.16 0.00 2.49
N VAL A 141 -5.09 -0.36 1.80
CA VAL A 141 -4.64 0.30 0.57
C VAL A 141 -4.93 -0.65 -0.59
N ASN A 142 -5.83 -0.27 -1.47
CA ASN A 142 -6.35 -1.16 -2.53
C ASN A 142 -6.89 -2.49 -1.96
N GLY A 143 -7.41 -2.48 -0.72
CA GLY A 143 -7.97 -3.62 0.01
C GLY A 143 -6.94 -4.62 0.55
N ALA A 144 -5.65 -4.29 0.57
CA ALA A 144 -4.60 -5.01 1.29
C ALA A 144 -4.21 -4.21 2.54
N ALA A 145 -3.75 -4.91 3.59
CA ALA A 145 -3.25 -4.26 4.79
C ALA A 145 -2.04 -3.38 4.45
N GLY A 146 -2.10 -2.15 4.90
CA GLY A 146 -1.10 -1.12 4.68
C GLY A 146 -1.20 -0.04 5.74
N ALA A 147 -0.56 1.09 5.52
CA ALA A 147 -0.66 2.25 6.38
C ALA A 147 -0.75 3.54 5.57
N VAL A 148 -1.27 4.59 6.18
CA VAL A 148 -1.30 5.92 5.59
C VAL A 148 -0.92 6.98 6.62
N TRP A 149 -0.29 8.02 6.16
CA TRP A 149 -0.25 9.31 6.85
C TRP A 149 -1.26 10.24 6.19
N ALA A 150 -2.31 10.58 6.94
CA ALA A 150 -3.48 11.29 6.43
C ALA A 150 -3.86 12.48 7.34
N PRO A 151 -3.05 13.55 7.41
CA PRO A 151 -3.39 14.73 8.20
C PRO A 151 -4.69 15.36 7.69
N GLY A 152 -5.65 15.59 8.61
CA GLY A 152 -6.98 16.08 8.25
C GLY A 152 -7.81 15.09 7.43
N GLY A 153 -7.52 13.79 7.51
CA GLY A 153 -8.25 12.74 6.79
C GLY A 153 -7.86 12.57 5.32
N GLN A 154 -6.92 13.36 4.81
CA GLN A 154 -6.46 13.26 3.43
C GLN A 154 -5.13 12.51 3.33
N PRO A 155 -5.06 11.37 2.63
CA PRO A 155 -3.81 10.63 2.43
C PRO A 155 -2.74 11.50 1.75
N ARG A 156 -1.59 11.63 2.41
CA ARG A 156 -0.40 12.31 1.91
C ARG A 156 0.75 11.36 1.65
N VAL A 157 0.78 10.25 2.37
CA VAL A 157 1.73 9.15 2.16
C VAL A 157 0.99 7.85 2.36
N ALA A 158 1.17 6.91 1.46
CA ALA A 158 0.69 5.55 1.60
C ALA A 158 1.88 4.58 1.70
N PHE A 159 1.74 3.59 2.59
CA PHE A 159 2.69 2.51 2.77
C PHE A 159 2.00 1.21 2.40
N THR A 160 2.53 0.50 1.42
CA THR A 160 2.07 -0.84 1.07
C THR A 160 3.09 -1.87 1.48
N PHE A 161 2.62 -3.03 1.93
CA PHE A 161 3.45 -4.10 2.47
C PHE A 161 3.28 -5.37 1.64
N THR A 162 4.39 -5.96 1.23
CA THR A 162 4.41 -7.32 0.72
C THR A 162 4.81 -8.25 1.86
N ILE A 163 3.89 -9.14 2.25
CA ILE A 163 4.11 -10.09 3.34
C ILE A 163 4.29 -11.48 2.75
N ALA A 164 5.40 -12.11 3.07
CA ALA A 164 5.73 -13.47 2.67
C ALA A 164 6.14 -14.27 3.91
N ARG A 165 5.56 -15.46 4.08
CA ARG A 165 5.89 -16.36 5.20
C ARG A 165 5.77 -15.70 6.59
N GLY A 166 4.78 -14.78 6.74
CA GLY A 166 4.54 -14.06 7.99
C GLY A 166 5.52 -12.93 8.29
N LYS A 167 6.40 -12.55 7.34
CA LYS A 167 7.34 -11.45 7.45
C LYS A 167 7.14 -10.42 6.36
N VAL A 168 7.53 -9.19 6.64
CA VAL A 168 7.54 -8.09 5.66
C VAL A 168 8.72 -8.29 4.71
N ALA A 169 8.42 -8.64 3.46
CA ALA A 169 9.42 -8.84 2.40
C ALA A 169 9.66 -7.58 1.58
N ALA A 170 8.67 -6.68 1.48
CA ALA A 170 8.86 -5.37 0.87
C ALA A 170 7.92 -4.32 1.49
N ILE A 171 8.38 -3.07 1.46
CA ILE A 171 7.60 -1.88 1.82
C ILE A 171 7.74 -0.89 0.67
N ASP A 172 6.64 -0.48 0.06
CA ASP A 172 6.63 0.57 -0.94
C ASP A 172 5.95 1.82 -0.38
N ILE A 173 6.61 2.97 -0.46
CA ILE A 173 6.15 4.26 0.04
C ILE A 173 5.81 5.17 -1.13
N LEU A 174 4.59 5.64 -1.15
CA LEU A 174 4.01 6.46 -2.18
C LEU A 174 3.56 7.80 -1.61
N ALA A 175 4.04 8.91 -2.18
CA ALA A 175 3.59 10.25 -1.86
C ALA A 175 3.27 11.11 -3.10
N ASP A 176 3.43 10.57 -4.29
CA ASP A 176 3.02 11.24 -5.52
C ASP A 176 1.49 11.51 -5.50
N PRO A 177 1.04 12.79 -5.64
CA PRO A 177 -0.37 13.13 -5.46
C PRO A 177 -1.30 12.51 -6.52
N GLU A 178 -0.82 12.30 -7.74
CA GLU A 178 -1.64 11.71 -8.80
C GLU A 178 -1.83 10.22 -8.56
N ARG A 179 -0.78 9.53 -8.17
CA ARG A 179 -0.83 8.11 -7.80
C ARG A 179 -1.63 7.87 -6.52
N LEU A 180 -1.50 8.74 -5.50
CA LEU A 180 -2.30 8.66 -4.27
C LEU A 180 -3.79 8.76 -4.55
N ARG A 181 -4.23 9.64 -5.47
CA ARG A 181 -5.64 9.76 -5.85
C ARG A 181 -6.22 8.50 -6.51
N GLN A 182 -5.38 7.65 -7.07
CA GLN A 182 -5.77 6.39 -7.70
C GLN A 182 -5.89 5.24 -6.70
N LEU A 183 -5.41 5.42 -5.46
CA LEU A 183 -5.51 4.41 -4.41
C LEU A 183 -6.92 4.39 -3.81
N ASP A 184 -7.43 3.18 -3.58
CA ASP A 184 -8.58 2.96 -2.70
C ASP A 184 -8.04 2.81 -1.27
N VAL A 185 -8.26 3.84 -0.44
CA VAL A 185 -7.74 3.91 0.93
C VAL A 185 -8.90 3.91 1.91
N VAL A 186 -8.90 2.97 2.83
CA VAL A 186 -9.82 2.89 3.96
C VAL A 186 -9.00 2.88 5.25
N ILE A 187 -9.04 3.97 6.01
CA ILE A 187 -8.37 4.04 7.32
C ILE A 187 -9.15 3.13 8.27
N LEU A 188 -8.42 2.33 9.02
CA LEU A 188 -9.00 1.45 10.03
C LEU A 188 -8.84 2.14 11.37
N ASP A 189 -9.97 2.49 11.97
CA ASP A 189 -9.99 2.99 13.34
C ASP A 189 -9.63 1.83 14.30
N ASP A 190 -8.82 2.13 15.32
CA ASP A 190 -8.46 1.20 16.41
C ASP A 190 -9.66 0.91 17.31
#